data_e965c59b1c2ccdf50b6f5894caf78215
#
_entry.id   e965c59b1c2ccdf50b6f5894caf78215
#
_cell.length_a   1.000
_cell.length_b   1.000
_cell.length_c   1.000
_cell.angle_alpha   90.00
_cell.angle_beta   90.00
_cell.angle_gamma   90.00
#
_symmetry.space_group_name_H-M   'P 1'
#
loop_
_entity.id
_entity.type
_entity.pdbx_description
1 polymer ?
#
loop_
_entity_poly.entity_id
_entity_poly.type
_entity_poly.pdbx_seq_one_letter_code
_entity_poly.pdbx_strand_id
1 'polypeptide(L)'
;SDADVALHAITDALLGALVQGDIGDHFPPSDAAHKNRPSRDFLAHAVHLAEQAMAQITHIDLTLICEQPKIGPHRQAMREKIAQITGLDVACVSVKATTTEGLGYTGRGEGIAAQSMVTLVVPTPIGQERAQ
;
A
#
# COMPACT_ATOMS: atom_id res chain seq x y z
N SER A 1 13.41 -4.74 0.02
CA SER A 1 13.10 -5.54 -1.16
C SER A 1 11.98 -4.90 -1.96
N ASP A 2 11.73 -5.43 -3.15
CA ASP A 2 10.68 -4.92 -4.05
C ASP A 2 9.29 -5.09 -3.44
N ALA A 3 9.08 -6.18 -2.71
CA ALA A 3 7.83 -6.43 -2.03
C ALA A 3 7.57 -5.41 -0.93
N ASP A 4 8.62 -4.96 -0.24
CA ASP A 4 8.49 -3.95 0.82
C ASP A 4 8.05 -2.61 0.24
N VAL A 5 8.61 -2.20 -0.89
CA VAL A 5 8.21 -0.95 -1.56
C VAL A 5 6.73 -0.99 -1.93
N ALA A 6 6.27 -2.13 -2.45
CA ALA A 6 4.86 -2.32 -2.80
C ALA A 6 3.94 -2.20 -1.59
N LEU A 7 4.26 -2.90 -0.50
CA LEU A 7 3.44 -2.88 0.71
C LEU A 7 3.44 -1.51 1.39
N HIS A 8 4.59 -0.80 1.37
CA HIS A 8 4.65 0.57 1.88
C HIS A 8 3.76 1.52 1.09
N ALA A 9 3.75 1.41 -0.23
CA ALA A 9 2.91 2.26 -1.07
C ALA A 9 1.42 2.04 -0.78
N ILE A 10 1.00 0.78 -0.62
CA ILE A 10 -0.39 0.45 -0.30
C ILE A 10 -0.75 0.96 1.09
N THR A 11 0.15 0.79 2.07
CA THR A 11 -0.06 1.27 3.43
C THR A 11 -0.28 2.78 3.44
N ASP A 12 0.58 3.55 2.78
CA ASP A 12 0.43 5.00 2.71
C ASP A 12 -0.85 5.41 1.99
N ALA A 13 -1.21 4.71 0.92
CA ALA A 13 -2.46 5.00 0.21
C ALA A 13 -3.69 4.76 1.11
N LEU A 14 -3.66 3.68 1.88
CA LEU A 14 -4.76 3.37 2.81
C LEU A 14 -4.83 4.38 3.94
N LEU A 15 -3.70 4.73 4.54
CA LEU A 15 -3.65 5.77 5.57
C LEU A 15 -4.12 7.11 5.03
N GLY A 16 -3.73 7.45 3.80
CA GLY A 16 -4.19 8.67 3.14
C GLY A 16 -5.69 8.69 2.92
N ALA A 17 -6.27 7.57 2.47
CA ALA A 17 -7.72 7.45 2.27
C ALA A 17 -8.48 7.56 3.60
N LEU A 18 -7.87 7.16 4.71
CA LEU A 18 -8.42 7.28 6.06
C LEU A 18 -8.15 8.64 6.69
N VAL A 19 -7.36 9.49 6.04
CA VAL A 19 -6.89 10.78 6.57
C VAL A 19 -6.15 10.60 7.88
N GLN A 20 -5.26 9.60 7.93
CA GLN A 20 -4.50 9.20 9.13
C GLN A 20 -3.00 9.45 8.99
N GLY A 21 -2.59 10.32 8.08
CA GLY A 21 -1.18 10.64 7.89
C GLY A 21 -0.45 9.59 7.06
N ASP A 22 0.74 9.22 7.48
CA ASP A 22 1.60 8.29 6.76
C ASP A 22 2.25 7.28 7.71
N ILE A 23 3.06 6.38 7.16
CA ILE A 23 3.73 5.33 7.94
C ILE A 23 4.57 5.94 9.06
N GLY A 24 5.28 7.04 8.79
CA GLY A 24 6.15 7.68 9.78
C GLY A 24 5.40 8.22 10.99
N ASP A 25 4.14 8.63 10.82
CA ASP A 25 3.32 9.09 11.93
C ASP A 25 2.94 7.97 12.89
N HIS A 26 2.70 6.77 12.35
CA HIS A 26 2.28 5.60 13.13
C HIS A 26 3.46 4.78 13.65
N PHE A 27 4.55 4.75 12.90
CA PHE A 27 5.75 3.99 13.20
C PHE A 27 6.97 4.89 13.09
N PRO A 28 7.18 5.80 14.06
CA PRO A 28 8.28 6.76 13.97
C PRO A 28 9.63 6.05 13.80
N PRO A 29 10.48 6.51 12.87
CA PRO A 29 11.80 5.91 12.65
C PRO A 29 12.71 5.97 13.88
N SER A 30 12.45 6.89 14.79
CA SER A 30 13.19 7.03 16.04
C SER A 30 12.89 5.93 17.06
N ASP A 31 11.79 5.19 16.87
CA ASP A 31 11.42 4.11 17.79
C ASP A 31 12.09 2.81 17.33
N ALA A 32 13.04 2.34 18.14
CA ALA A 32 13.80 1.13 17.84
C ALA A 32 12.91 -0.12 17.72
N ALA A 33 11.72 -0.11 18.35
CA ALA A 33 10.79 -1.24 18.28
C ALA A 33 10.26 -1.47 16.84
N HIS A 34 10.31 -0.45 15.98
CA HIS A 34 9.84 -0.55 14.60
C HIS A 34 10.96 -0.82 13.60
N LYS A 35 12.20 -0.83 14.06
CA LYS A 35 13.33 -1.15 13.21
C LYS A 35 13.25 -2.62 12.80
N ASN A 36 13.41 -2.89 11.50
CA ASN A 36 13.33 -4.23 10.92
C ASN A 36 11.94 -4.89 11.02
N ARG A 37 10.90 -4.11 11.32
CA ARG A 37 9.53 -4.65 11.33
C ARG A 37 9.12 -5.00 9.90
N PRO A 38 8.54 -6.19 9.66
CA PRO A 38 8.09 -6.56 8.31
C PRO A 38 7.05 -5.58 7.77
N SER A 39 7.14 -5.27 6.49
CA SER A 39 6.21 -4.32 5.83
C SER A 39 4.75 -4.76 5.90
N ARG A 40 4.50 -6.07 5.97
CA ARG A 40 3.16 -6.61 6.14
C ARG A 40 2.49 -6.12 7.42
N ASP A 41 3.29 -5.88 8.48
CA ASP A 41 2.76 -5.41 9.76
C ASP A 41 2.23 -3.98 9.64
N PHE A 42 2.89 -3.14 8.84
CA PHE A 42 2.43 -1.77 8.60
C PHE A 42 1.08 -1.79 7.87
N LEU A 43 0.95 -2.63 6.85
CA LEU A 43 -0.30 -2.75 6.12
C LEU A 43 -1.40 -3.32 7.00
N ALA A 44 -1.10 -4.34 7.80
CA ALA A 44 -2.07 -4.92 8.73
C ALA A 44 -2.57 -3.88 9.74
N HIS A 45 -1.69 -3.01 10.22
CA HIS A 45 -2.07 -1.91 11.11
C HIS A 45 -3.03 -0.94 10.42
N ALA A 46 -2.74 -0.55 9.19
CA ALA A 46 -3.62 0.35 8.43
C ALA A 46 -4.99 -0.29 8.15
N VAL A 47 -5.02 -1.60 7.87
CA VAL A 47 -6.28 -2.35 7.71
C VAL A 47 -7.08 -2.33 9.02
N HIS A 48 -6.42 -2.49 10.16
CA HIS A 48 -7.08 -2.41 11.46
C HIS A 48 -7.70 -1.02 11.69
N LEU A 49 -6.99 0.04 11.33
CA LEU A 49 -7.54 1.40 11.41
C LEU A 49 -8.76 1.57 10.52
N ALA A 50 -8.76 0.97 9.34
CA ALA A 50 -9.92 1.00 8.45
C ALA A 50 -11.12 0.31 9.12
N GLU A 51 -10.90 -0.84 9.74
CA GLU A 51 -11.95 -1.58 10.46
C GLU A 51 -12.52 -0.74 11.60
N GLN A 52 -11.65 -0.09 12.38
CA GLN A 52 -12.09 0.79 13.47
C GLN A 52 -12.93 1.96 12.98
N ALA A 53 -12.66 2.47 11.80
CA ALA A 53 -13.42 3.55 11.17
C ALA A 53 -14.67 3.05 10.46
N MET A 54 -14.94 1.74 10.50
CA MET A 54 -16.02 1.10 9.73
C MET A 54 -15.89 1.39 8.23
N ALA A 55 -14.68 1.59 7.77
CA ALA A 55 -14.38 1.78 6.36
C ALA A 55 -14.19 0.42 5.69
N GLN A 56 -14.80 0.26 4.54
CA GLN A 56 -14.65 -0.95 3.74
C GLN A 56 -13.72 -0.67 2.58
N ILE A 57 -12.62 -1.42 2.50
CA ILE A 57 -11.74 -1.36 1.34
C ILE A 57 -12.44 -2.10 0.20
N THR A 58 -12.59 -1.45 -0.94
CA THR A 58 -13.29 -2.05 -2.09
C THR A 58 -12.36 -2.40 -3.24
N HIS A 59 -11.24 -1.69 -3.38
CA HIS A 59 -10.31 -1.92 -4.47
C HIS A 59 -8.93 -1.39 -4.12
N ILE A 60 -7.90 -2.09 -4.59
CA ILE A 60 -6.51 -1.66 -4.47
C ILE A 60 -5.88 -1.73 -5.86
N ASP A 61 -5.25 -0.65 -6.29
CA ASP A 61 -4.44 -0.61 -7.48
C ASP A 61 -3.00 -0.27 -7.09
N LEU A 62 -2.06 -1.09 -7.54
CA LEU A 62 -0.63 -0.92 -7.30
C LEU A 62 0.08 -0.81 -8.62
N THR A 63 0.89 0.23 -8.78
CA THR A 63 1.76 0.40 -9.94
C THR A 63 3.21 0.37 -9.49
N LEU A 64 3.99 -0.55 -10.05
CA LEU A 64 5.44 -0.62 -9.83
C LEU A 64 6.15 0.02 -11.00
N ILE A 65 7.13 0.86 -10.70
CA ILE A 65 7.92 1.59 -11.70
C ILE A 65 9.34 1.05 -11.59
N CYS A 66 9.74 0.23 -12.56
CA CYS A 66 11.03 -0.43 -12.55
C CYS A 66 11.37 -0.99 -13.93
N GLU A 67 12.66 -1.08 -14.24
CA GLU A 67 13.14 -1.77 -15.44
C GLU A 67 13.26 -3.26 -15.21
N GLN A 68 13.81 -3.63 -14.05
CA GLN A 68 13.98 -5.00 -13.60
C GLN A 68 13.65 -5.08 -12.11
N PRO A 69 13.16 -6.20 -11.59
CA PRO A 69 12.81 -7.44 -12.30
C PRO A 69 11.51 -7.29 -13.12
N LYS A 70 11.28 -8.24 -14.03
CA LYS A 70 9.99 -8.33 -14.70
C LYS A 70 8.92 -8.72 -13.69
N ILE A 71 7.85 -7.93 -13.63
CA ILE A 71 6.79 -8.14 -12.63
C ILE A 71 5.77 -9.20 -13.11
N GLY A 72 5.60 -9.37 -14.41
CA GLY A 72 4.60 -10.28 -14.95
C GLY A 72 4.59 -11.66 -14.31
N PRO A 73 5.75 -12.37 -14.20
CA PRO A 73 5.79 -13.69 -13.57
C PRO A 73 5.40 -13.70 -12.08
N HIS A 74 5.48 -12.56 -11.40
CA HIS A 74 5.22 -12.44 -9.96
C HIS A 74 3.88 -11.78 -9.66
N ARG A 75 3.16 -11.31 -10.67
CA ARG A 75 1.94 -10.50 -10.49
C ARG A 75 0.89 -11.24 -9.68
N GLN A 76 0.62 -12.48 -10.02
CA GLN A 76 -0.44 -13.24 -9.33
C GLN A 76 -0.10 -13.48 -7.87
N ALA A 77 1.15 -13.85 -7.57
CA ALA A 77 1.59 -14.06 -6.19
C ALA A 77 1.48 -12.78 -5.36
N MET A 78 1.83 -11.64 -5.96
CA MET A 78 1.70 -10.34 -5.29
C MET A 78 0.23 -10.01 -5.01
N ARG A 79 -0.64 -10.20 -5.98
CA ARG A 79 -2.07 -9.97 -5.80
C ARG A 79 -2.65 -10.81 -4.67
N GLU A 80 -2.28 -12.09 -4.64
CA GLU A 80 -2.76 -13.02 -3.60
C GLU A 80 -2.27 -12.61 -2.21
N LYS A 81 -1.02 -12.20 -2.09
CA LYS A 81 -0.47 -11.75 -0.82
C LYS A 81 -1.16 -10.49 -0.33
N ILE A 82 -1.36 -9.52 -1.20
CA ILE A 82 -2.07 -8.28 -0.85
C ILE A 82 -3.50 -8.60 -0.42
N ALA A 83 -4.19 -9.45 -1.15
CA ALA A 83 -5.55 -9.87 -0.82
C ALA A 83 -5.60 -10.55 0.55
N GLN A 84 -4.63 -11.41 0.85
CA GLN A 84 -4.55 -12.10 2.14
C GLN A 84 -4.39 -11.11 3.29
N ILE A 85 -3.49 -10.14 3.16
CA ILE A 85 -3.22 -9.16 4.23
C ILE A 85 -4.42 -8.23 4.46
N THR A 86 -5.08 -7.82 3.38
CA THR A 86 -6.15 -6.83 3.44
C THR A 86 -7.54 -7.41 3.63
N GLY A 87 -7.70 -8.70 3.41
CA GLY A 87 -9.01 -9.35 3.46
C GLY A 87 -9.85 -9.15 2.21
N LEU A 88 -9.30 -8.53 1.15
CA LEU A 88 -10.02 -8.36 -0.11
C LEU A 88 -10.05 -9.67 -0.90
N ASP A 89 -11.06 -9.79 -1.75
CA ASP A 89 -11.03 -10.77 -2.84
C ASP A 89 -9.90 -10.37 -3.81
N VAL A 90 -9.17 -11.36 -4.31
CA VAL A 90 -8.06 -11.10 -5.23
C VAL A 90 -8.53 -10.39 -6.50
N ALA A 91 -9.79 -10.57 -6.89
CA ALA A 91 -10.37 -9.88 -8.04
C ALA A 91 -10.42 -8.34 -7.85
N CYS A 92 -10.28 -7.87 -6.62
CA CYS A 92 -10.29 -6.44 -6.29
C CYS A 92 -8.88 -5.85 -6.14
N VAL A 93 -7.85 -6.63 -6.45
CA VAL A 93 -6.45 -6.21 -6.34
C VAL A 93 -5.81 -6.20 -7.71
N SER A 94 -5.41 -5.01 -8.16
CA SER A 94 -4.70 -4.82 -9.44
C SER A 94 -3.23 -4.55 -9.17
N VAL A 95 -2.35 -5.23 -9.91
CA VAL A 95 -0.91 -4.98 -9.88
C VAL A 95 -0.45 -4.76 -11.31
N LYS A 96 0.15 -3.60 -11.56
CA LYS A 96 0.69 -3.20 -12.86
C LYS A 96 2.15 -2.81 -12.72
N ALA A 97 2.87 -2.87 -13.81
CA ALA A 97 4.24 -2.39 -13.86
C ALA A 97 4.44 -1.54 -15.11
N THR A 98 5.30 -0.55 -14.98
CA THR A 98 5.72 0.30 -16.09
C THR A 98 7.21 0.60 -15.95
N THR A 99 7.82 1.05 -17.03
CA THR A 99 9.21 1.52 -17.02
C THR A 99 9.25 3.03 -17.19
N THR A 100 10.42 3.62 -17.00
CA THR A 100 10.68 5.02 -17.36
C THR A 100 11.51 5.10 -18.65
N GLU A 101 11.55 4.01 -19.40
CA GLU A 101 12.27 3.93 -20.68
C GLU A 101 13.74 4.33 -20.54
N GLY A 102 14.39 3.84 -19.50
CA GLY A 102 15.80 4.09 -19.23
C GLY A 102 16.10 5.42 -18.55
N LEU A 103 15.08 6.23 -18.26
CA LEU A 103 15.28 7.54 -17.65
C LEU A 103 15.21 7.49 -16.13
N GLY A 104 16.05 8.31 -15.49
CA GLY A 104 16.05 8.46 -14.03
C GLY A 104 16.62 7.25 -13.29
N TYR A 105 16.50 7.27 -11.95
CA TYR A 105 17.08 6.21 -11.13
C TYR A 105 16.41 4.85 -11.36
N THR A 106 15.10 4.84 -11.60
CA THR A 106 14.39 3.60 -11.94
C THR A 106 14.85 3.07 -13.30
N GLY A 107 15.02 3.96 -14.28
CA GLY A 107 15.47 3.60 -15.60
C GLY A 107 16.92 3.09 -15.63
N ARG A 108 17.74 3.56 -14.69
CA ARG A 108 19.12 3.07 -14.55
C ARG A 108 19.23 1.81 -13.70
N GLY A 109 18.11 1.29 -13.19
CA GLY A 109 18.13 0.11 -12.35
C GLY A 109 18.67 0.36 -10.94
N GLU A 110 18.71 1.59 -10.49
CA GLU A 110 19.24 1.98 -9.18
C GLU A 110 18.20 1.85 -8.07
N GLY A 111 16.94 1.69 -8.43
CA GLY A 111 15.87 1.53 -7.47
C GLY A 111 14.53 1.31 -8.15
N ILE A 112 13.51 1.07 -7.32
CA ILE A 112 12.14 0.84 -7.73
C ILE A 112 11.26 1.87 -7.06
N ALA A 113 10.27 2.39 -7.78
CA ALA A 113 9.23 3.23 -7.21
C ALA A 113 7.90 2.49 -7.27
N ALA A 114 7.00 2.83 -6.36
CA ALA A 114 5.66 2.26 -6.33
C ALA A 114 4.65 3.35 -6.00
N GLN A 115 3.48 3.25 -6.62
CA GLN A 115 2.33 4.10 -6.33
C GLN A 115 1.11 3.21 -6.15
N SER A 116 0.24 3.58 -5.22
CA SER A 116 -0.98 2.84 -4.99
C SER A 116 -2.17 3.78 -4.85
N MET A 117 -3.32 3.29 -5.25
CA MET A 117 -4.60 3.93 -5.00
C MET A 117 -5.51 2.93 -4.31
N VAL A 118 -6.09 3.32 -3.18
CA VAL A 118 -7.00 2.50 -2.40
C VAL A 118 -8.35 3.19 -2.38
N THR A 119 -9.40 2.43 -2.67
CA THR A 119 -10.78 2.93 -2.63
C THR A 119 -11.49 2.40 -1.40
N LEU A 120 -12.10 3.30 -0.65
CA LEU A 120 -12.87 2.99 0.55
C LEU A 120 -14.34 3.37 0.38
N VAL A 121 -15.20 2.64 1.06
CA VAL A 121 -16.57 3.06 1.35
C VAL A 121 -16.67 3.29 2.86
N VAL A 122 -17.14 4.47 3.25
CA VAL A 122 -17.24 4.84 4.65
C VAL A 122 -18.67 5.28 4.97
N PRO A 123 -19.16 5.01 6.18
CA PRO A 123 -20.52 5.43 6.57
C PRO A 123 -20.64 6.93 6.81
N THR A 124 -19.51 7.58 7.15
CA THR A 124 -19.43 9.02 7.43
C THR A 124 -18.08 9.51 6.91
N PRO A 125 -18.00 10.69 6.27
CA PRO A 125 -16.73 11.21 5.80
C PRO A 125 -15.65 11.20 6.89
N ILE A 126 -14.46 10.74 6.53
CA ILE A 126 -13.34 10.65 7.45
C ILE A 126 -12.93 12.07 7.90
N GLY A 127 -12.66 12.22 9.20
CA GLY A 127 -12.25 13.51 9.77
C GLY A 127 -13.39 14.46 10.10
N GLN A 128 -14.65 14.06 9.88
CA GLN A 128 -15.82 14.85 10.25
C GLN A 128 -16.53 14.22 11.45
N GLU A 129 -16.93 15.06 12.38
CA GLU A 129 -17.80 14.62 13.48
C GLU A 129 -19.22 14.50 12.96
N ARG A 130 -19.96 13.53 13.48
CA ARG A 130 -21.37 13.40 13.15
C ARG A 130 -22.14 14.58 13.74
N ALA A 131 -23.10 15.09 12.96
CA ALA A 131 -24.04 16.07 13.48
C ALA A 131 -24.83 15.46 14.63
N GLN A 132 -24.98 16.20 15.67
CA GLN A 132 -25.70 15.79 16.87
C GLN A 132 -27.19 16.13 16.73
#